data_8263058058de6474e3ed91179d8bee46
#
_entry.id   8263058058de6474e3ed91179d8bee46
#
_cell.length_a   1.000
_cell.length_b   1.000
_cell.length_c   1.000
_cell.angle_alpha   90.00
_cell.angle_beta   90.00
_cell.angle_gamma   90.00
#
_symmetry.space_group_name_H-M   'P 1'
#
loop_
_entity.id
_entity.type
_entity.pdbx_description
1 polymer ?
#
loop_
_entity_poly.entity_id
_entity_poly.type
_entity_poly.pdbx_seq_one_letter_code
_entity_poly.pdbx_strand_id
1 'polypeptide(L)'
;MLVHSSSRRRFTGALAVLGALIAGTAVQTATAHGAHAATPHRVLFDNAHAETAGNADWIIGTSQPDPLGQNSAPKTDKDWTGALSSWGVALQKTGGYSLKTLPSGGKISYGTSTATDLANFDTFVLPEPNILLTAAEKTAVMKFVQNGGGLFLISDHNGSDRNNDGADSPKIINDLMSNNTVDSTDPFGFSVDKLSISSDHPAAISDSTNPVLNGTFGKVTKSLIASGTTFTLKPSDNPAVKGLLWRTGYSPTGTTGAFFATSTFGSGRVAVWGDSSPIDDGTGQSGNTLYDGWNDSTATNAALALNATAWLSRAS
;
A
#
# COMPACT_ATOMS: atom_id res chain seq x y z
N MET A 1 -74.41 -56.49 1.33
CA MET A 1 -74.09 -57.84 0.79
C MET A 1 -72.69 -58.12 1.25
N LEU A 2 -72.52 -58.69 2.47
CA LEU A 2 -72.20 -60.11 2.72
C LEU A 2 -71.01 -60.54 1.81
N VAL A 3 -69.88 -61.03 2.28
CA VAL A 3 -69.67 -62.18 3.17
C VAL A 3 -68.26 -62.17 3.76
N HIS A 4 -68.16 -62.47 5.01
CA HIS A 4 -67.18 -63.15 5.82
C HIS A 4 -66.23 -64.13 5.13
N SER A 5 -64.94 -64.19 5.58
CA SER A 5 -64.43 -65.48 6.12
C SER A 5 -63.09 -65.31 6.80
N SER A 6 -63.04 -65.63 8.02
CA SER A 6 -62.10 -66.01 9.03
C SER A 6 -61.23 -67.23 8.63
N SER A 7 -59.99 -67.33 9.13
CA SER A 7 -59.48 -68.51 9.85
C SER A 7 -57.97 -68.39 10.21
N ARG A 8 -57.67 -68.29 11.50
CA ARG A 8 -56.90 -69.20 12.37
C ARG A 8 -55.39 -69.37 12.18
N ARG A 9 -54.69 -68.80 13.15
CA ARG A 9 -53.71 -69.42 14.10
C ARG A 9 -52.71 -70.46 13.54
N ARG A 10 -51.42 -70.18 13.82
CA ARG A 10 -50.56 -71.08 14.64
C ARG A 10 -49.41 -70.30 15.26
N PHE A 11 -49.22 -70.51 16.58
CA PHE A 11 -48.07 -70.15 17.41
C PHE A 11 -46.93 -71.12 17.10
N THR A 12 -45.69 -70.58 17.05
CA THR A 12 -44.51 -71.32 17.48
C THR A 12 -43.49 -70.26 17.94
N GLY A 13 -43.06 -70.40 19.19
CA GLY A 13 -42.07 -69.58 19.79
C GLY A 13 -40.67 -70.02 19.45
N ALA A 14 -39.74 -69.15 19.50
CA ALA A 14 -38.28 -69.42 19.69
C ALA A 14 -37.53 -68.19 20.21
N LEU A 15 -36.99 -68.39 21.35
CA LEU A 15 -35.76 -67.89 21.98
C LEU A 15 -35.27 -66.48 21.62
N ALA A 16 -35.27 -65.65 22.63
CA ALA A 16 -34.48 -64.37 22.73
C ALA A 16 -33.02 -64.73 22.92
N VAL A 17 -32.17 -64.17 22.03
CA VAL A 17 -30.72 -63.98 22.28
C VAL A 17 -30.48 -62.48 22.46
N LEU A 18 -30.15 -62.08 23.67
CA LEU A 18 -29.74 -60.74 24.00
C LEU A 18 -28.28 -60.55 23.55
N GLY A 19 -28.11 -59.90 22.40
CA GLY A 19 -26.79 -59.41 21.94
C GLY A 19 -26.62 -57.96 22.37
N ALA A 20 -25.76 -57.69 23.38
CA ALA A 20 -25.39 -56.37 23.75
C ALA A 20 -24.47 -55.74 22.67
N LEU A 21 -25.01 -54.83 21.87
CA LEU A 21 -24.18 -53.95 21.02
C LEU A 21 -23.57 -52.88 21.90
N ILE A 22 -22.26 -52.99 22.17
CA ILE A 22 -21.44 -51.88 22.71
C ILE A 22 -21.20 -50.92 21.52
N ALA A 23 -21.96 -49.85 21.44
CA ALA A 23 -21.67 -48.73 20.54
C ALA A 23 -20.46 -47.97 21.08
N GLY A 24 -19.27 -48.30 20.61
CA GLY A 24 -18.09 -47.54 20.83
C GLY A 24 -18.20 -46.17 20.11
N THR A 25 -18.50 -45.10 20.84
CA THR A 25 -18.36 -43.72 20.33
C THR A 25 -16.87 -43.42 20.18
N ALA A 26 -16.37 -43.52 18.97
CA ALA A 26 -15.06 -42.97 18.61
C ALA A 26 -15.15 -41.43 18.73
N VAL A 27 -14.63 -40.88 19.83
CA VAL A 27 -14.40 -39.45 19.96
C VAL A 27 -13.23 -39.12 19.00
N GLN A 28 -13.54 -38.65 17.81
CA GLN A 28 -12.57 -38.02 16.95
C GLN A 28 -12.19 -36.68 17.59
N THR A 29 -11.08 -36.65 18.30
CA THR A 29 -10.41 -35.40 18.65
C THR A 29 -9.92 -34.78 17.34
N ALA A 30 -10.70 -33.87 16.76
CA ALA A 30 -10.20 -32.97 15.73
C ALA A 30 -9.09 -32.13 16.37
N THR A 31 -7.85 -32.46 16.09
CA THR A 31 -6.73 -31.57 16.34
C THR A 31 -6.96 -30.35 15.44
N ALA A 32 -7.44 -29.25 16.03
CA ALA A 32 -7.43 -27.96 15.38
C ALA A 32 -5.95 -27.67 15.05
N HIS A 33 -5.59 -27.83 13.79
CA HIS A 33 -4.35 -27.26 13.29
C HIS A 33 -4.51 -25.75 13.46
N GLY A 34 -3.84 -25.18 14.46
CA GLY A 34 -3.80 -23.76 14.65
C GLY A 34 -3.32 -23.17 13.32
N ALA A 35 -4.18 -22.39 12.67
CA ALA A 35 -3.77 -21.60 11.53
C ALA A 35 -2.56 -20.76 12.00
N HIS A 36 -1.38 -21.04 11.47
CA HIS A 36 -0.25 -20.15 11.66
C HIS A 36 -0.69 -18.78 11.15
N ALA A 37 -0.71 -17.78 12.04
CA ALA A 37 -0.94 -16.41 11.61
C ALA A 37 0.08 -16.10 10.52
N ALA A 38 -0.41 -15.67 9.36
CA ALA A 38 0.48 -15.26 8.26
C ALA A 38 1.43 -14.18 8.77
N THR A 39 2.70 -14.28 8.38
CA THR A 39 3.69 -13.23 8.74
C THR A 39 3.22 -11.89 8.17
N PRO A 40 3.08 -10.85 9.00
CA PRO A 40 2.63 -9.56 8.51
C PRO A 40 3.58 -8.98 7.46
N HIS A 41 3.03 -8.35 6.43
CA HIS A 41 3.80 -7.56 5.47
C HIS A 41 4.43 -6.36 6.15
N ARG A 42 5.70 -6.11 5.91
CA ARG A 42 6.48 -5.07 6.58
C ARG A 42 6.60 -3.86 5.68
N VAL A 43 6.11 -2.72 6.16
CA VAL A 43 6.12 -1.45 5.42
C VAL A 43 6.95 -0.43 6.18
N LEU A 44 7.93 0.18 5.51
CA LEU A 44 8.71 1.29 6.03
C LEU A 44 8.24 2.59 5.37
N PHE A 45 7.89 3.58 6.19
CA PHE A 45 7.60 4.94 5.75
C PHE A 45 8.82 5.82 6.00
N ASP A 46 9.23 6.57 4.99
CA ASP A 46 10.35 7.51 5.15
C ASP A 46 9.92 8.80 5.85
N ASN A 47 10.68 9.22 6.86
CA ASN A 47 10.64 10.56 7.45
C ASN A 47 12.05 11.19 7.49
N ALA A 48 13.03 10.54 6.89
CA ALA A 48 14.39 11.08 6.82
C ALA A 48 14.55 12.09 5.68
N HIS A 49 13.78 11.93 4.61
CA HIS A 49 13.83 12.75 3.40
C HIS A 49 12.51 13.47 3.10
N ALA A 50 11.42 13.10 3.79
CA ALA A 50 10.12 13.71 3.61
C ALA A 50 10.15 15.21 3.94
N GLU A 51 9.23 15.94 3.34
CA GLU A 51 9.02 17.33 3.69
C GLU A 51 8.63 17.45 5.17
N THR A 52 9.33 18.29 5.91
CA THR A 52 9.08 18.56 7.33
C THR A 52 8.91 20.05 7.63
N ALA A 53 8.97 20.91 6.60
CA ALA A 53 8.85 22.34 6.72
C ALA A 53 7.41 22.82 6.52
N GLY A 54 7.06 23.91 7.15
CA GLY A 54 5.73 24.51 7.04
C GLY A 54 4.67 23.69 7.75
N ASN A 55 3.68 23.20 7.01
CA ASN A 55 2.54 22.47 7.55
C ASN A 55 2.61 20.96 7.29
N ALA A 56 3.65 20.49 6.63
CA ALA A 56 3.77 19.09 6.26
C ALA A 56 4.38 18.24 7.37
N ASP A 57 3.68 17.18 7.73
CA ASP A 57 4.12 16.13 8.64
C ASP A 57 3.87 14.79 7.98
N TRP A 58 4.66 14.46 6.95
CA TRP A 58 4.48 13.23 6.19
C TRP A 58 4.90 11.99 6.97
N ILE A 59 4.30 11.81 8.16
CA ILE A 59 4.52 10.69 9.07
C ILE A 59 3.23 9.94 9.34
N ILE A 60 3.32 8.64 9.67
CA ILE A 60 2.19 7.84 10.12
C ILE A 60 1.93 7.94 11.62
N GLY A 61 2.88 8.47 12.38
CA GLY A 61 2.75 8.64 13.83
C GLY A 61 3.99 9.30 14.41
N THR A 62 3.81 9.98 15.56
CA THR A 62 4.87 10.74 16.23
C THR A 62 5.88 9.84 16.95
N SER A 63 5.51 8.60 17.29
CA SER A 63 6.44 7.62 17.84
C SER A 63 7.24 6.95 16.73
N GLN A 64 8.54 7.10 16.75
CA GLN A 64 9.44 6.59 15.71
C GLN A 64 10.62 5.82 16.34
N PRO A 65 11.10 4.77 15.75
CA PRO A 65 10.67 4.16 14.46
C PRO A 65 9.37 3.34 14.55
N ASP A 66 8.80 3.15 15.75
CA ASP A 66 7.62 2.30 15.96
C ASP A 66 6.38 3.16 16.26
N PRO A 67 5.42 3.28 15.33
CA PRO A 67 4.20 4.05 15.55
C PRO A 67 3.31 3.44 16.64
N LEU A 68 3.43 2.13 16.95
CA LEU A 68 2.73 1.48 18.05
C LEU A 68 3.13 2.05 19.42
N GLY A 69 4.28 2.73 19.53
CA GLY A 69 4.65 3.45 20.75
C GLY A 69 3.73 4.63 21.06
N GLN A 70 3.05 5.20 20.09
CA GLN A 70 2.05 6.25 20.29
C GLN A 70 0.71 5.67 20.78
N ASN A 71 0.23 4.62 20.12
CA ASN A 71 -0.92 3.83 20.52
C ASN A 71 -0.74 2.40 19.99
N SER A 72 -0.65 1.43 20.90
CA SER A 72 -0.38 0.03 20.53
C SER A 72 -1.57 -0.71 19.91
N ALA A 73 -2.77 -0.14 19.99
CA ALA A 73 -4.00 -0.75 19.47
C ALA A 73 -4.93 0.33 18.87
N PRO A 74 -4.51 1.00 17.79
CA PRO A 74 -5.28 2.10 17.19
C PRO A 74 -6.62 1.58 16.65
N LYS A 75 -7.69 2.32 16.93
CA LYS A 75 -9.07 1.99 16.54
C LYS A 75 -9.67 3.02 15.59
N THR A 76 -9.29 4.27 15.75
CA THR A 76 -9.74 5.40 14.92
C THR A 76 -8.56 6.00 14.18
N ASP A 77 -8.83 6.67 13.08
CA ASP A 77 -7.82 7.28 12.22
C ASP A 77 -6.97 8.34 12.94
N LYS A 78 -7.48 8.88 14.06
CA LYS A 78 -6.81 9.89 14.88
C LYS A 78 -6.08 9.31 16.09
N ASP A 79 -5.99 8.00 16.22
CA ASP A 79 -5.28 7.36 17.34
C ASP A 79 -3.75 7.42 17.17
N TRP A 80 -3.29 7.70 15.97
CA TRP A 80 -1.94 8.19 15.67
C TRP A 80 -2.03 9.61 15.12
N THR A 81 -0.93 10.35 15.12
CA THR A 81 -0.88 11.74 14.69
C THR A 81 0.23 11.95 13.69
N GLY A 82 -0.12 12.49 12.56
CA GLY A 82 0.73 12.78 11.41
C GLY A 82 -0.12 12.75 10.14
N ALA A 83 0.27 13.47 9.10
CA ALA A 83 -0.52 13.61 7.87
C ALA A 83 -0.86 12.27 7.20
N LEU A 84 -0.08 11.23 7.46
CA LEU A 84 -0.30 9.87 6.96
C LEU A 84 -0.88 8.91 8.02
N SER A 85 -1.36 9.40 9.14
CA SER A 85 -1.80 8.55 10.26
C SER A 85 -2.98 7.66 9.87
N SER A 86 -3.96 8.18 9.14
CA SER A 86 -5.10 7.39 8.67
C SER A 86 -4.69 6.23 7.77
N TRP A 87 -3.69 6.42 6.91
CA TRP A 87 -3.13 5.34 6.10
C TRP A 87 -2.46 4.27 6.98
N GLY A 88 -1.59 4.71 7.91
CA GLY A 88 -0.92 3.80 8.84
C GLY A 88 -1.91 3.01 9.69
N VAL A 89 -2.90 3.69 10.29
CA VAL A 89 -3.95 3.04 11.12
C VAL A 89 -4.79 2.07 10.29
N ALA A 90 -5.17 2.43 9.06
CA ALA A 90 -5.96 1.55 8.20
C ALA A 90 -5.20 0.25 7.90
N LEU A 91 -3.90 0.31 7.61
CA LEU A 91 -3.06 -0.89 7.43
C LEU A 91 -2.94 -1.69 8.73
N GLN A 92 -2.65 -1.02 9.85
CA GLN A 92 -2.47 -1.67 11.15
C GLN A 92 -3.73 -2.43 11.60
N LYS A 93 -4.92 -1.86 11.38
CA LYS A 93 -6.22 -2.47 11.73
C LYS A 93 -6.52 -3.76 10.98
N THR A 94 -5.89 -4.00 9.84
CA THR A 94 -6.05 -5.28 9.11
C THR A 94 -5.42 -6.47 9.83
N GLY A 95 -4.44 -6.21 10.72
CA GLY A 95 -3.60 -7.24 11.32
C GLY A 95 -2.60 -7.89 10.36
N GLY A 96 -2.66 -7.54 9.05
CA GLY A 96 -1.80 -8.10 8.02
C GLY A 96 -0.51 -7.30 7.76
N TYR A 97 -0.28 -6.19 8.48
CA TYR A 97 0.87 -5.31 8.27
C TYR A 97 1.60 -4.99 9.57
N SER A 98 2.92 -4.87 9.46
CA SER A 98 3.82 -4.34 10.49
C SER A 98 4.48 -3.07 9.93
N LEU A 99 4.31 -1.96 10.63
CA LEU A 99 4.70 -0.64 10.14
C LEU A 99 5.87 -0.08 10.94
N LYS A 100 6.79 0.57 10.25
CA LYS A 100 7.90 1.32 10.83
C LYS A 100 8.08 2.64 10.10
N THR A 101 8.69 3.58 10.78
CA THR A 101 9.16 4.85 10.19
C THR A 101 10.68 4.87 10.17
N LEU A 102 11.29 5.26 9.06
CA LEU A 102 12.69 5.69 9.01
C LEU A 102 12.73 7.10 9.60
N PRO A 103 13.26 7.29 10.82
CA PRO A 103 13.15 8.57 11.51
C PRO A 103 14.01 9.66 10.87
N SER A 104 13.70 10.92 11.16
CA SER A 104 14.50 12.07 10.74
C SER A 104 15.98 11.87 11.08
N GLY A 105 16.86 12.19 10.13
CA GLY A 105 18.30 11.95 10.22
C GLY A 105 18.71 10.49 10.00
N GLY A 106 17.76 9.57 9.80
CA GLY A 106 18.03 8.20 9.39
C GLY A 106 18.66 8.14 8.00
N LYS A 107 19.15 6.94 7.63
CA LYS A 107 19.76 6.70 6.32
C LYS A 107 19.07 5.51 5.66
N ILE A 108 18.71 5.66 4.39
CA ILE A 108 18.22 4.55 3.58
C ILE A 108 19.39 3.61 3.32
N SER A 109 19.24 2.34 3.71
CA SER A 109 20.24 1.31 3.50
C SER A 109 19.62 0.02 2.98
N TYR A 110 20.44 -0.85 2.35
CA TYR A 110 20.02 -2.15 1.88
C TYR A 110 21.14 -3.18 2.05
N GLY A 111 20.85 -4.22 2.82
CA GLY A 111 21.81 -5.28 3.13
C GLY A 111 22.75 -4.95 4.28
N THR A 112 22.36 -4.06 5.17
CA THR A 112 23.05 -3.74 6.42
C THR A 112 22.36 -4.41 7.62
N SER A 113 22.92 -4.24 8.84
CA SER A 113 22.33 -4.78 10.07
C SER A 113 21.40 -3.82 10.80
N THR A 114 21.05 -2.67 10.21
CA THR A 114 20.17 -1.69 10.87
C THR A 114 18.71 -2.16 10.88
N ALA A 115 17.96 -1.81 11.92
CA ALA A 115 16.58 -2.24 12.07
C ALA A 115 15.65 -1.67 10.99
N THR A 116 16.01 -0.50 10.42
CA THR A 116 15.31 0.18 9.32
C THR A 116 15.93 -0.08 7.96
N ASP A 117 16.79 -1.10 7.83
CA ASP A 117 17.34 -1.52 6.55
C ASP A 117 16.24 -2.06 5.64
N LEU A 118 16.24 -1.63 4.37
CA LEU A 118 15.21 -2.01 3.40
C LEU A 118 15.09 -3.53 3.21
N ALA A 119 16.16 -4.31 3.42
CA ALA A 119 16.10 -5.78 3.37
C ALA A 119 15.15 -6.39 4.42
N ASN A 120 14.78 -5.64 5.45
CA ASN A 120 13.84 -6.06 6.47
C ASN A 120 12.38 -5.76 6.10
N PHE A 121 12.08 -5.16 4.95
CA PHE A 121 10.75 -4.69 4.57
C PHE A 121 10.34 -5.23 3.22
N ASP A 122 9.02 -5.33 3.02
CA ASP A 122 8.42 -5.74 1.76
C ASP A 122 8.06 -4.52 0.91
N THR A 123 7.78 -3.38 1.56
CA THR A 123 7.44 -2.11 0.89
C THR A 123 8.14 -0.94 1.56
N PHE A 124 8.62 -0.01 0.74
CA PHE A 124 9.15 1.28 1.15
C PHE A 124 8.30 2.40 0.54
N VAL A 125 7.80 3.29 1.39
CA VAL A 125 7.03 4.48 1.00
C VAL A 125 7.92 5.70 1.16
N LEU A 126 8.11 6.43 0.08
CA LEU A 126 8.90 7.68 0.02
C LEU A 126 7.94 8.85 -0.29
N PRO A 127 7.32 9.45 0.76
CA PRO A 127 6.35 10.52 0.59
C PRO A 127 7.06 11.86 0.43
N GLU A 128 6.78 12.56 -0.63
CA GLU A 128 7.22 13.92 -0.93
C GLU A 128 8.65 14.23 -0.45
N PRO A 129 9.67 13.57 -1.03
CA PRO A 129 11.04 13.78 -0.60
C PRO A 129 11.46 15.23 -0.87
N ASN A 130 12.04 15.88 0.13
CA ASN A 130 12.49 17.26 0.10
C ASN A 130 14.00 17.41 0.41
N ILE A 131 14.68 16.28 0.57
CA ILE A 131 16.13 16.18 0.74
C ILE A 131 16.66 15.21 -0.31
N LEU A 132 17.69 15.63 -1.07
CA LEU A 132 18.33 14.79 -2.07
C LEU A 132 18.89 13.50 -1.45
N LEU A 133 18.57 12.38 -2.04
CA LEU A 133 19.16 11.12 -1.66
C LEU A 133 20.64 11.09 -2.03
N THR A 134 21.46 10.61 -1.13
CA THR A 134 22.89 10.37 -1.41
C THR A 134 23.05 9.25 -2.45
N ALA A 135 24.22 9.14 -3.08
CA ALA A 135 24.50 8.08 -4.04
C ALA A 135 24.33 6.67 -3.43
N ALA A 136 24.66 6.51 -2.14
CA ALA A 136 24.47 5.25 -1.42
C ALA A 136 23.01 4.92 -1.20
N GLU A 137 22.19 5.91 -0.84
CA GLU A 137 20.75 5.75 -0.64
C GLU A 137 20.02 5.43 -1.95
N LYS A 138 20.35 6.15 -3.03
CA LYS A 138 19.83 5.81 -4.37
C LYS A 138 20.15 4.36 -4.75
N THR A 139 21.39 3.93 -4.54
CA THR A 139 21.82 2.56 -4.78
C THR A 139 21.05 1.55 -3.91
N ALA A 140 20.80 1.89 -2.64
CA ALA A 140 20.02 1.06 -1.72
C ALA A 140 18.57 0.88 -2.18
N VAL A 141 17.88 1.98 -2.55
CA VAL A 141 16.52 1.95 -3.08
C VAL A 141 16.46 1.11 -4.36
N MET A 142 17.37 1.36 -5.31
CA MET A 142 17.38 0.63 -6.58
C MET A 142 17.62 -0.87 -6.40
N LYS A 143 18.56 -1.25 -5.54
CA LYS A 143 18.80 -2.67 -5.23
C LYS A 143 17.63 -3.31 -4.50
N PHE A 144 16.98 -2.61 -3.59
CA PHE A 144 15.78 -3.08 -2.93
C PHE A 144 14.69 -3.46 -3.94
N VAL A 145 14.38 -2.55 -4.87
CA VAL A 145 13.38 -2.82 -5.92
C VAL A 145 13.86 -3.96 -6.82
N GLN A 146 15.10 -3.90 -7.32
CA GLN A 146 15.65 -4.94 -8.20
C GLN A 146 15.53 -6.34 -7.61
N ASN A 147 15.65 -6.48 -6.29
CA ASN A 147 15.60 -7.75 -5.57
C ASN A 147 14.20 -8.14 -5.06
N GLY A 148 13.15 -7.44 -5.47
CA GLY A 148 11.77 -7.85 -5.20
C GLY A 148 10.99 -6.93 -4.27
N GLY A 149 11.59 -5.88 -3.73
CA GLY A 149 10.90 -4.89 -2.88
C GLY A 149 9.88 -4.06 -3.65
N GLY A 150 8.88 -3.58 -2.92
CA GLY A 150 7.87 -2.65 -3.42
C GLY A 150 8.23 -1.21 -3.08
N LEU A 151 8.28 -0.32 -4.07
CA LEU A 151 8.59 1.09 -3.88
C LEU A 151 7.36 1.94 -4.19
N PHE A 152 6.92 2.75 -3.23
CA PHE A 152 5.87 3.73 -3.42
C PHE A 152 6.46 5.13 -3.38
N LEU A 153 6.53 5.77 -4.52
CA LEU A 153 6.99 7.13 -4.69
C LEU A 153 5.78 8.08 -4.70
N ILE A 154 5.83 9.13 -3.90
CA ILE A 154 4.81 10.17 -3.90
C ILE A 154 5.50 11.49 -4.17
N SER A 155 5.12 12.13 -5.27
CA SER A 155 5.63 13.44 -5.66
C SER A 155 4.71 14.55 -5.16
N ASP A 156 5.11 15.78 -5.41
CA ASP A 156 4.30 16.98 -5.28
C ASP A 156 4.59 17.91 -6.47
N HIS A 157 4.10 19.14 -6.46
CA HIS A 157 4.25 20.09 -7.56
C HIS A 157 5.70 20.58 -7.73
N ASN A 158 5.99 21.09 -8.92
CA ASN A 158 7.26 21.79 -9.15
C ASN A 158 7.37 23.03 -8.25
N GLY A 159 8.47 23.14 -7.55
CA GLY A 159 8.75 24.21 -6.60
C GLY A 159 8.26 23.94 -5.17
N SER A 160 7.86 22.70 -4.84
CA SER A 160 7.59 22.26 -3.46
C SER A 160 8.88 22.05 -2.65
N ASP A 161 9.84 22.96 -2.83
CA ASP A 161 11.14 22.98 -2.14
C ASP A 161 11.01 23.77 -0.83
N ARG A 162 10.56 23.11 0.22
CA ARG A 162 10.24 23.75 1.51
C ARG A 162 11.47 24.07 2.35
N ASN A 163 12.53 23.33 2.18
CA ASN A 163 13.80 23.56 2.87
C ASN A 163 14.70 24.54 2.13
N ASN A 164 14.32 24.98 0.91
CA ASN A 164 15.01 25.92 0.04
C ASN A 164 16.45 25.49 -0.31
N ASP A 165 16.68 24.19 -0.50
CA ASP A 165 17.98 23.65 -0.93
C ASP A 165 18.09 23.52 -2.46
N GLY A 166 17.05 23.89 -3.20
CA GLY A 166 16.97 23.83 -4.65
C GLY A 166 16.55 22.46 -5.20
N ALA A 167 15.99 21.58 -4.35
CA ALA A 167 15.52 20.24 -4.73
C ALA A 167 14.12 19.98 -4.21
N ASP A 168 13.14 20.04 -5.11
CA ASP A 168 11.76 19.59 -4.88
C ASP A 168 11.58 18.09 -5.14
N SER A 169 10.43 17.54 -4.77
CA SER A 169 10.18 16.11 -4.93
C SER A 169 10.22 15.63 -6.39
N PRO A 170 9.73 16.36 -7.41
CA PRO A 170 9.94 16.02 -8.81
C PRO A 170 11.41 15.86 -9.19
N LYS A 171 12.26 16.76 -8.73
CA LYS A 171 13.71 16.71 -9.00
C LYS A 171 14.36 15.53 -8.31
N ILE A 172 14.01 15.28 -7.05
CA ILE A 172 14.60 14.20 -6.24
C ILE A 172 14.24 12.83 -6.82
N ILE A 173 12.96 12.62 -7.20
CA ILE A 173 12.52 11.37 -7.81
C ILE A 173 13.17 11.16 -9.19
N ASN A 174 13.26 12.20 -10.00
CA ASN A 174 13.97 12.11 -11.29
C ASN A 174 15.48 11.83 -11.08
N ASP A 175 16.12 12.44 -10.09
CA ASP A 175 17.53 12.19 -9.76
C ASP A 175 17.75 10.73 -9.27
N LEU A 176 16.82 10.17 -8.51
CA LEU A 176 16.87 8.74 -8.13
C LEU A 176 16.93 7.84 -9.37
N MET A 177 16.11 8.12 -10.38
CA MET A 177 16.01 7.28 -11.58
C MET A 177 17.16 7.51 -12.57
N SER A 178 17.63 8.73 -12.72
CA SER A 178 18.63 9.10 -13.75
C SER A 178 20.07 9.17 -13.24
N ASN A 179 20.28 9.14 -11.92
CA ASN A 179 21.60 9.35 -11.32
C ASN A 179 21.89 8.34 -10.20
N ASN A 180 21.80 7.06 -10.54
CA ASN A 180 22.14 5.95 -9.65
C ASN A 180 23.14 4.98 -10.32
N THR A 181 23.72 4.08 -9.54
CA THR A 181 24.77 3.17 -10.02
C THR A 181 24.23 1.80 -10.47
N VAL A 182 22.92 1.56 -10.36
CA VAL A 182 22.29 0.27 -10.69
C VAL A 182 21.73 0.30 -12.11
N ASP A 183 20.91 1.29 -12.42
CA ASP A 183 20.39 1.58 -13.75
C ASP A 183 19.96 3.05 -13.81
N SER A 184 20.63 3.84 -14.62
CA SER A 184 20.39 5.29 -14.76
C SER A 184 19.65 5.67 -16.05
N THR A 185 19.02 4.71 -16.73
CA THR A 185 18.30 4.90 -17.99
C THR A 185 16.79 4.78 -17.81
N ASP A 186 16.23 5.58 -16.90
CA ASP A 186 14.80 5.59 -16.56
C ASP A 186 14.26 4.19 -16.19
N PRO A 187 14.81 3.54 -15.18
CA PRO A 187 14.57 2.12 -14.87
C PRO A 187 13.11 1.77 -14.63
N PHE A 188 12.30 2.76 -14.24
CA PHE A 188 10.87 2.57 -13.98
C PHE A 188 9.98 2.95 -15.18
N GLY A 189 10.57 3.50 -16.25
CA GLY A 189 9.88 3.86 -17.49
C GLY A 189 8.97 5.08 -17.37
N PHE A 190 9.29 6.02 -16.50
CA PHE A 190 8.62 7.32 -16.41
C PHE A 190 9.57 8.42 -15.96
N SER A 191 9.16 9.65 -16.19
CA SER A 191 9.75 10.83 -15.53
C SER A 191 8.65 11.64 -14.86
N VAL A 192 8.99 12.29 -13.75
CA VAL A 192 8.11 13.24 -13.07
C VAL A 192 8.16 14.57 -13.81
N ASP A 193 7.01 15.08 -14.22
CA ASP A 193 6.89 16.34 -14.94
C ASP A 193 7.13 17.53 -13.99
N LYS A 194 7.73 18.60 -14.50
CA LYS A 194 7.92 19.84 -13.73
C LYS A 194 6.71 20.74 -13.89
N LEU A 195 5.59 20.31 -13.29
CA LEU A 195 4.32 21.03 -13.34
C LEU A 195 3.87 21.46 -11.94
N SER A 196 3.08 22.54 -11.90
CA SER A 196 2.35 22.95 -10.71
C SER A 196 0.88 23.04 -11.08
N ILE A 197 0.13 21.98 -10.73
CA ILE A 197 -1.29 21.83 -11.10
C ILE A 197 -2.09 22.07 -9.85
N SER A 198 -2.83 23.17 -9.81
CA SER A 198 -3.55 23.61 -8.62
C SER A 198 -4.78 22.80 -8.27
N SER A 199 -5.44 22.17 -9.26
CA SER A 199 -6.64 21.35 -9.04
C SER A 199 -6.96 20.50 -10.25
N ASP A 200 -7.29 19.21 -10.01
CA ASP A 200 -7.91 18.30 -10.99
C ASP A 200 -8.48 17.08 -10.26
N HIS A 201 -9.26 16.26 -10.95
CA HIS A 201 -9.74 14.97 -10.47
C HIS A 201 -9.38 13.85 -11.47
N PRO A 202 -8.15 13.37 -11.46
CA PRO A 202 -7.69 12.32 -12.36
C PRO A 202 -8.55 11.06 -12.25
N ALA A 203 -9.00 10.56 -13.39
CA ALA A 203 -9.88 9.40 -13.47
C ALA A 203 -9.07 8.11 -13.70
N ALA A 204 -9.51 7.02 -13.06
CA ALA A 204 -8.95 5.70 -13.28
C ALA A 204 -9.34 5.13 -14.65
N ILE A 205 -8.44 4.38 -15.27
CA ILE A 205 -8.76 3.59 -16.45
C ILE A 205 -9.74 2.47 -16.09
N SER A 206 -10.46 1.96 -17.09
CA SER A 206 -11.34 0.80 -16.93
C SER A 206 -10.54 -0.50 -17.06
N ASP A 207 -10.07 -1.05 -15.94
CA ASP A 207 -9.37 -2.33 -15.87
C ASP A 207 -9.78 -3.07 -14.61
N SER A 208 -10.79 -3.93 -14.74
CA SER A 208 -11.36 -4.70 -13.61
C SER A 208 -10.40 -5.77 -13.06
N THR A 209 -9.33 -6.09 -13.77
CA THR A 209 -8.35 -7.10 -13.35
C THR A 209 -7.15 -6.50 -12.62
N ASN A 210 -7.02 -5.18 -12.65
CA ASN A 210 -5.90 -4.50 -12.01
C ASN A 210 -6.10 -4.46 -10.49
N PRO A 211 -5.19 -5.06 -9.69
CA PRO A 211 -5.33 -5.15 -8.23
C PRO A 211 -5.21 -3.79 -7.53
N VAL A 212 -4.57 -2.80 -8.14
CA VAL A 212 -4.51 -1.43 -7.59
C VAL A 212 -5.84 -0.71 -7.79
N LEU A 213 -6.53 -0.96 -8.90
CA LEU A 213 -7.83 -0.33 -9.19
C LEU A 213 -9.02 -1.10 -8.62
N ASN A 214 -8.87 -2.40 -8.37
CA ASN A 214 -9.94 -3.27 -7.88
C ASN A 214 -9.40 -4.25 -6.82
N GLY A 215 -8.76 -3.72 -5.78
CA GLY A 215 -8.20 -4.50 -4.67
C GLY A 215 -9.17 -4.69 -3.52
N THR A 216 -8.68 -5.30 -2.45
CA THR A 216 -9.45 -5.64 -1.23
C THR A 216 -9.97 -4.43 -0.48
N PHE A 217 -9.36 -3.26 -0.68
CA PHE A 217 -9.75 -2.01 -0.03
C PHE A 217 -10.76 -1.18 -0.83
N GLY A 218 -11.31 -1.75 -1.90
CA GLY A 218 -12.36 -1.13 -2.68
C GLY A 218 -11.92 -0.75 -4.09
N LYS A 219 -12.91 -0.30 -4.86
CA LYS A 219 -12.71 0.13 -6.24
C LYS A 219 -12.17 1.55 -6.29
N VAL A 220 -11.10 1.75 -7.05
CA VAL A 220 -10.55 3.07 -7.36
C VAL A 220 -11.22 3.62 -8.61
N THR A 221 -11.75 4.83 -8.53
CA THR A 221 -12.41 5.52 -9.64
C THR A 221 -11.77 6.83 -10.00
N LYS A 222 -11.32 7.57 -9.00
CA LYS A 222 -10.73 8.91 -9.12
C LYS A 222 -9.75 9.17 -8.01
N SER A 223 -8.83 10.10 -8.25
CA SER A 223 -8.05 10.78 -7.22
C SER A 223 -8.28 12.29 -7.31
N LEU A 224 -7.62 13.07 -6.48
CA LEU A 224 -7.60 14.51 -6.59
C LEU A 224 -6.18 15.02 -6.79
N ILE A 225 -6.05 16.21 -7.34
CA ILE A 225 -4.86 17.06 -7.30
C ILE A 225 -5.23 18.32 -6.55
N ALA A 226 -4.43 18.68 -5.53
CA ALA A 226 -4.55 19.94 -4.80
C ALA A 226 -3.17 20.62 -4.64
N SER A 227 -2.46 20.76 -5.68
CA SER A 227 -1.08 21.18 -5.92
C SER A 227 -0.17 19.99 -6.19
N GLY A 228 -0.21 19.48 -7.40
CA GLY A 228 0.55 18.28 -7.77
C GLY A 228 1.18 18.39 -9.15
N THR A 229 1.67 17.28 -9.64
CA THR A 229 2.27 17.09 -10.95
C THR A 229 1.72 15.86 -11.66
N THR A 230 2.29 15.52 -12.81
CA THR A 230 2.00 14.31 -13.59
C THR A 230 3.29 13.60 -13.98
N PHE A 231 3.12 12.54 -14.74
CA PHE A 231 4.23 11.74 -15.26
C PHE A 231 4.16 11.65 -16.76
N THR A 232 5.33 11.72 -17.38
CA THR A 232 5.53 11.31 -18.76
C THR A 232 6.03 9.87 -18.76
N LEU A 233 5.23 8.98 -19.36
CA LEU A 233 5.55 7.56 -19.44
C LEU A 233 6.53 7.31 -20.61
N LYS A 234 7.46 6.38 -20.39
CA LYS A 234 8.52 6.01 -21.33
C LYS A 234 8.54 4.49 -21.53
N PRO A 235 7.53 3.93 -22.21
CA PRO A 235 7.44 2.48 -22.43
C PRO A 235 8.56 1.92 -23.29
N SER A 236 9.29 2.77 -24.01
CA SER A 236 10.54 2.37 -24.70
C SER A 236 11.66 2.00 -23.74
N ASP A 237 11.71 2.63 -22.57
CA ASP A 237 12.75 2.42 -21.57
C ASP A 237 12.36 1.28 -20.63
N ASN A 238 11.09 1.26 -20.20
CA ASN A 238 10.54 0.13 -19.47
C ASN A 238 9.09 -0.16 -19.92
N PRO A 239 8.84 -1.24 -20.68
CA PRO A 239 7.52 -1.57 -21.21
C PRO A 239 6.49 -2.00 -20.13
N ALA A 240 6.94 -2.24 -18.89
CA ALA A 240 6.05 -2.57 -17.80
C ALA A 240 5.35 -1.33 -17.21
N VAL A 241 5.75 -0.12 -17.57
CA VAL A 241 5.12 1.10 -17.07
C VAL A 241 3.67 1.21 -17.54
N LYS A 242 2.76 1.51 -16.62
CA LYS A 242 1.33 1.64 -16.90
C LYS A 242 0.73 2.82 -16.13
N GLY A 243 0.16 3.78 -16.84
CA GLY A 243 -0.65 4.84 -16.24
C GLY A 243 -2.02 4.29 -15.83
N LEU A 244 -2.39 4.47 -14.58
CA LEU A 244 -3.64 3.97 -14.02
C LEU A 244 -4.68 5.07 -13.80
N LEU A 245 -4.24 6.27 -13.40
CA LEU A 245 -5.09 7.45 -13.29
C LEU A 245 -4.54 8.56 -14.20
N TRP A 246 -5.43 9.27 -14.86
CA TRP A 246 -5.08 10.26 -15.87
C TRP A 246 -5.81 11.58 -15.63
N ARG A 247 -5.09 12.66 -15.84
CA ARG A 247 -5.65 14.02 -15.79
C ARG A 247 -6.82 14.19 -16.76
N THR A 248 -7.72 15.07 -16.40
CA THR A 248 -8.81 15.50 -17.28
C THR A 248 -8.25 16.04 -18.60
N GLY A 249 -8.78 15.56 -19.71
CA GLY A 249 -8.36 15.98 -21.06
C GLY A 249 -7.14 15.24 -21.61
N TYR A 250 -6.54 14.30 -20.87
CA TYR A 250 -5.45 13.46 -21.36
C TYR A 250 -5.94 12.05 -21.73
N SER A 251 -5.33 11.47 -22.77
CA SER A 251 -5.69 10.13 -23.22
C SER A 251 -5.00 9.06 -22.40
N PRO A 252 -5.72 8.05 -21.89
CA PRO A 252 -5.10 6.94 -21.17
C PRO A 252 -4.28 5.99 -22.07
N THR A 253 -4.31 6.19 -23.38
CA THR A 253 -3.45 5.49 -24.35
C THR A 253 -2.23 6.33 -24.75
N GLY A 254 -2.10 7.54 -24.22
CA GLY A 254 -0.95 8.42 -24.42
C GLY A 254 0.20 8.13 -23.46
N THR A 255 1.17 9.02 -23.50
CA THR A 255 2.36 8.93 -22.62
C THR A 255 2.47 10.13 -21.67
N THR A 256 1.65 11.16 -21.79
CA THR A 256 1.71 12.37 -20.97
C THR A 256 0.41 12.58 -20.18
N GLY A 257 0.51 13.12 -18.97
CA GLY A 257 -0.64 13.42 -18.12
C GLY A 257 -1.09 12.25 -17.25
N ALA A 258 -0.31 11.19 -17.11
CA ALA A 258 -0.53 10.16 -16.09
C ALA A 258 -0.32 10.78 -14.71
N PHE A 259 -1.24 10.51 -13.77
CA PHE A 259 -1.20 11.04 -12.41
C PHE A 259 -0.84 9.97 -11.39
N PHE A 260 -1.22 8.73 -11.66
CA PHE A 260 -0.79 7.56 -10.94
C PHE A 260 -0.32 6.51 -11.94
N ALA A 261 0.85 5.94 -11.70
CA ALA A 261 1.39 4.91 -12.55
C ALA A 261 2.00 3.77 -11.73
N THR A 262 2.08 2.61 -12.37
CA THR A 262 2.79 1.44 -11.83
C THR A 262 3.82 0.96 -12.82
N SER A 263 4.87 0.30 -12.30
CA SER A 263 5.91 -0.32 -13.10
C SER A 263 6.54 -1.50 -12.34
N THR A 264 7.51 -2.16 -12.96
CA THR A 264 8.35 -3.17 -12.32
C THR A 264 9.81 -2.91 -12.68
N PHE A 265 10.73 -3.29 -11.79
CA PHE A 265 12.15 -3.25 -12.04
C PHE A 265 12.82 -4.46 -11.38
N GLY A 266 13.54 -5.26 -12.15
CA GLY A 266 14.01 -6.56 -11.68
C GLY A 266 12.83 -7.45 -11.24
N SER A 267 12.85 -7.90 -10.00
CA SER A 267 11.74 -8.64 -9.40
C SER A 267 10.78 -7.76 -8.58
N GLY A 268 11.06 -6.46 -8.47
CA GLY A 268 10.28 -5.53 -7.64
C GLY A 268 9.12 -4.85 -8.36
N ARG A 269 8.36 -4.10 -7.59
CA ARG A 269 7.19 -3.34 -8.04
C ARG A 269 7.35 -1.87 -7.65
N VAL A 270 6.88 -0.98 -8.51
CA VAL A 270 6.93 0.47 -8.28
C VAL A 270 5.56 1.06 -8.51
N ALA A 271 5.12 1.91 -7.59
CA ALA A 271 3.97 2.79 -7.77
C ALA A 271 4.43 4.25 -7.62
N VAL A 272 3.85 5.15 -8.39
CA VAL A 272 4.13 6.58 -8.27
C VAL A 272 2.83 7.39 -8.33
N TRP A 273 2.73 8.38 -7.45
CA TRP A 273 1.60 9.29 -7.31
C TRP A 273 2.05 10.74 -7.42
N GLY A 274 1.29 11.58 -8.12
CA GLY A 274 1.71 12.93 -8.52
C GLY A 274 1.38 14.05 -7.53
N ASP A 275 0.84 13.73 -6.35
CA ASP A 275 0.49 14.71 -5.32
C ASP A 275 0.42 14.00 -3.96
N SER A 276 0.88 14.66 -2.91
CA SER A 276 0.81 14.19 -1.53
C SER A 276 -0.53 14.54 -0.87
N SER A 277 -1.22 15.57 -1.31
CA SER A 277 -2.52 15.99 -0.77
C SER A 277 -3.58 14.87 -0.71
N PRO A 278 -3.66 13.92 -1.67
CA PRO A 278 -4.59 12.79 -1.59
C PRO A 278 -4.46 11.88 -0.38
N ILE A 279 -3.28 11.80 0.21
CA ILE A 279 -3.00 10.94 1.36
C ILE A 279 -2.94 11.68 2.68
N ASP A 280 -3.02 13.01 2.66
CA ASP A 280 -3.15 13.87 3.82
C ASP A 280 -4.50 13.62 4.50
N ASP A 281 -4.50 13.39 5.81
CA ASP A 281 -5.72 13.11 6.58
C ASP A 281 -6.21 14.33 7.39
N GLY A 282 -5.67 15.52 7.10
CA GLY A 282 -6.01 16.77 7.78
C GLY A 282 -5.45 16.85 9.20
N THR A 283 -4.59 15.92 9.63
CA THR A 283 -3.94 15.94 10.93
C THR A 283 -2.45 16.12 10.79
N GLY A 284 -1.82 16.70 11.78
CA GLY A 284 -0.39 16.92 11.82
C GLY A 284 0.06 17.11 13.25
N GLN A 285 1.38 17.27 13.43
CA GLN A 285 1.89 17.71 14.72
C GLN A 285 1.33 19.10 15.05
N SER A 286 1.28 19.41 16.32
CA SER A 286 0.75 20.63 16.92
C SER A 286 0.61 21.85 15.98
N GLY A 287 -0.62 22.16 15.60
CA GLY A 287 -0.94 23.35 14.81
C GLY A 287 -0.90 23.18 13.29
N ASN A 288 -0.50 22.03 12.79
CA ASN A 288 -0.55 21.74 11.36
C ASN A 288 -1.98 21.26 11.01
N THR A 289 -2.64 22.03 10.17
CA THR A 289 -3.89 21.66 9.50
C THR A 289 -3.57 21.59 8.02
N LEU A 290 -3.50 20.38 7.53
CA LEU A 290 -3.22 20.11 6.14
C LEU A 290 -4.51 19.86 5.39
N TYR A 291 -4.38 19.53 4.14
CA TYR A 291 -5.49 19.10 3.30
C TYR A 291 -6.05 17.77 3.83
N ASP A 292 -7.31 17.49 3.68
CA ASP A 292 -7.92 16.21 4.06
C ASP A 292 -8.35 15.44 2.79
N GLY A 293 -7.37 15.04 1.99
CA GLY A 293 -7.61 14.27 0.78
C GLY A 293 -7.94 12.81 1.04
N TRP A 294 -7.49 12.27 2.17
CA TRP A 294 -7.82 10.90 2.56
C TRP A 294 -9.33 10.67 2.67
N ASN A 295 -10.04 11.65 3.21
CA ASN A 295 -11.48 11.61 3.44
C ASN A 295 -12.29 12.33 2.34
N ASP A 296 -11.67 12.74 1.23
CA ASP A 296 -12.39 13.42 0.14
C ASP A 296 -13.47 12.49 -0.46
N SER A 297 -14.72 12.89 -0.28
CA SER A 297 -15.87 12.11 -0.75
C SER A 297 -16.05 12.07 -2.27
N THR A 298 -15.33 12.91 -3.01
CA THR A 298 -15.36 12.97 -4.48
C THR A 298 -14.29 12.09 -5.14
N ALA A 299 -13.39 11.53 -4.34
CA ALA A 299 -12.28 10.69 -4.77
C ALA A 299 -12.26 9.35 -4.02
N THR A 300 -11.34 8.48 -4.38
CA THR A 300 -11.14 7.16 -3.76
C THR A 300 -9.68 6.99 -3.34
N ASN A 301 -9.12 8.04 -2.73
CA ASN A 301 -7.70 8.14 -2.41
C ASN A 301 -7.25 7.09 -1.40
N ALA A 302 -8.03 6.88 -0.34
CA ALA A 302 -7.74 5.85 0.67
C ALA A 302 -7.68 4.44 0.03
N ALA A 303 -8.63 4.10 -0.84
CA ALA A 303 -8.63 2.83 -1.54
C ALA A 303 -7.40 2.70 -2.47
N LEU A 304 -6.99 3.77 -3.14
CA LEU A 304 -5.82 3.78 -4.01
C LEU A 304 -4.53 3.56 -3.22
N ALA A 305 -4.32 4.28 -2.12
CA ALA A 305 -3.16 4.13 -1.26
C ALA A 305 -3.04 2.70 -0.69
N LEU A 306 -4.14 2.17 -0.16
CA LEU A 306 -4.19 0.85 0.46
C LEU A 306 -4.03 -0.28 -0.56
N ASN A 307 -4.73 -0.23 -1.70
CA ASN A 307 -4.58 -1.22 -2.76
C ASN A 307 -3.17 -1.22 -3.37
N ALA A 308 -2.59 -0.03 -3.58
CA ALA A 308 -1.22 0.10 -4.06
C ALA A 308 -0.22 -0.50 -3.06
N THR A 309 -0.40 -0.24 -1.74
CA THR A 309 0.42 -0.85 -0.70
C THR A 309 0.30 -2.37 -0.71
N ALA A 310 -0.92 -2.90 -0.81
CA ALA A 310 -1.15 -4.35 -0.88
C ALA A 310 -0.48 -4.98 -2.12
N TRP A 311 -0.60 -4.33 -3.28
CA TRP A 311 0.05 -4.79 -4.49
C TRP A 311 1.58 -4.75 -4.36
N LEU A 312 2.15 -3.67 -3.83
CA LEU A 312 3.60 -3.53 -3.61
C LEU A 312 4.13 -4.58 -2.65
N SER A 313 3.42 -4.86 -1.56
CA SER A 313 3.78 -5.86 -0.54
C SER A 313 3.48 -7.31 -0.98
N ARG A 314 2.89 -7.54 -2.17
CA ARG A 314 2.42 -8.86 -2.62
C ARG A 314 1.36 -9.49 -1.70
N ALA A 315 0.60 -8.66 -1.01
CA ALA A 315 -0.49 -9.05 -0.11
C ALA A 315 -1.82 -9.32 -0.88
N SER A 316 -1.84 -9.09 -2.18
CA SER A 316 -3.00 -9.24 -3.06
C SER A 316 -2.89 -10.48 -3.94
#